data_166a5d430504c0b2f10250155bc85302
#
_entry.id   166a5d430504c0b2f10250155bc85302
#
_cell.length_a   1.000
_cell.length_b   1.000
_cell.length_c   1.000
_cell.angle_alpha   90.00
_cell.angle_beta   90.00
_cell.angle_gamma   90.00
#
_symmetry.space_group_name_H-M   'P 1'
#
loop_
_entity.id
_entity.type
_entity.pdbx_description
1 polymer ?
#
loop_
_entity_poly.entity_id
_entity_poly.type
_entity_poly.pdbx_seq_one_letter_code
_entity_poly.pdbx_strand_id
1 'polypeptide(L)'
;MSGEKTVYRATKRAFDIAASALGLVVTCPVWLAAVIGIELSDPGPVFYMANRVGFHNEPFRMFKFRSMRVDNQANEKSFKADVNRIFPWGAFMRSSKIDELPQLLNVFLGDMSVIGPRPASADQVSITRGGRFSQVGSVKPGLSGPSALYDYIYGDTVTDEAEYEKLVLPTRMELDRYYIRAASWKLDMKMIFWTVRCIVNSVFHRSSEKMLAQLIDWAKSMED
;
A
#
# COMPACT_ATOMS: atom_id res chain seq x y z
N MET A 1 -20.18 11.63 -19.02
CA MET A 1 -18.90 11.17 -18.44
C MET A 1 -18.46 11.93 -17.17
N SER A 2 -18.73 13.22 -16.96
CA SER A 2 -18.31 13.93 -15.72
C SER A 2 -19.15 13.58 -14.49
N GLY A 3 -20.47 13.40 -14.64
CA GLY A 3 -21.38 13.09 -13.52
C GLY A 3 -21.12 11.71 -12.87
N GLU A 4 -20.91 10.68 -13.67
CA GLU A 4 -20.62 9.32 -13.15
C GLU A 4 -19.32 9.26 -12.32
N LYS A 5 -18.28 9.95 -12.75
CA LYS A 5 -17.02 10.02 -12.00
C LYS A 5 -17.19 10.80 -10.68
N THR A 6 -18.06 11.81 -10.65
CA THR A 6 -18.36 12.57 -9.42
C THR A 6 -19.12 11.69 -8.42
N VAL A 7 -20.16 10.97 -8.87
CA VAL A 7 -20.91 10.02 -8.02
C VAL A 7 -19.99 8.93 -7.48
N TYR A 8 -19.18 8.33 -8.34
CA TYR A 8 -18.19 7.32 -7.92
C TYR A 8 -17.25 7.86 -6.83
N ARG A 9 -16.69 9.07 -6.99
CA ARG A 9 -15.79 9.67 -5.99
C ARG A 9 -16.49 9.91 -4.65
N ALA A 10 -17.72 10.44 -4.67
CA ALA A 10 -18.47 10.71 -3.46
C ALA A 10 -18.85 9.42 -2.72
N THR A 11 -19.39 8.43 -3.44
CA THR A 11 -19.76 7.12 -2.86
C THR A 11 -18.54 6.35 -2.40
N LYS A 12 -17.42 6.43 -3.13
CA LYS A 12 -16.14 5.85 -2.71
C LYS A 12 -15.67 6.46 -1.38
N ARG A 13 -15.78 7.77 -1.19
CA ARG A 13 -15.41 8.39 0.08
C ARG A 13 -16.28 7.92 1.24
N ALA A 14 -17.59 7.82 1.04
CA ALA A 14 -18.51 7.26 2.06
C ALA A 14 -18.14 5.80 2.41
N PHE A 15 -17.83 5.00 1.40
CA PHE A 15 -17.34 3.63 1.59
C PHE A 15 -16.01 3.61 2.35
N ASP A 16 -15.04 4.44 1.99
CA ASP A 16 -13.74 4.52 2.66
C ASP A 16 -13.90 4.80 4.17
N ILE A 17 -14.78 5.75 4.52
CA ILE A 17 -15.07 6.07 5.93
C ILE A 17 -15.70 4.88 6.63
N ALA A 18 -16.74 4.28 6.06
CA ALA A 18 -17.46 3.16 6.67
C ALA A 18 -16.54 1.92 6.82
N ALA A 19 -15.81 1.59 5.76
CA ALA A 19 -14.89 0.43 5.75
C ALA A 19 -13.72 0.61 6.72
N SER A 20 -13.12 1.80 6.77
CA SER A 20 -12.03 2.07 7.71
C SER A 20 -12.50 2.12 9.16
N ALA A 21 -13.66 2.71 9.46
CA ALA A 21 -14.23 2.71 10.79
C ALA A 21 -14.54 1.27 11.28
N LEU A 22 -15.18 0.46 10.42
CA LEU A 22 -15.44 -0.95 10.71
C LEU A 22 -14.12 -1.72 10.89
N GLY A 23 -13.15 -1.48 10.00
CA GLY A 23 -11.82 -2.10 10.06
C GLY A 23 -11.11 -1.79 11.38
N LEU A 24 -11.10 -0.54 11.83
CA LEU A 24 -10.52 -0.14 13.11
C LEU A 24 -11.15 -0.88 14.31
N VAL A 25 -12.49 -1.00 14.32
CA VAL A 25 -13.20 -1.73 15.39
C VAL A 25 -12.89 -3.22 15.34
N VAL A 26 -13.00 -3.85 14.17
CA VAL A 26 -12.80 -5.30 14.02
C VAL A 26 -11.34 -5.70 14.29
N THR A 27 -10.38 -4.87 13.90
CA THR A 27 -8.96 -5.17 14.10
C THR A 27 -8.41 -4.75 15.48
N CYS A 28 -9.22 -4.16 16.36
CA CYS A 28 -8.81 -3.74 17.70
C CYS A 28 -8.05 -4.82 18.51
N PRO A 29 -8.47 -6.10 18.55
CA PRO A 29 -7.71 -7.15 19.23
C PRO A 29 -6.34 -7.39 18.58
N VAL A 30 -6.23 -7.24 17.26
CA VAL A 30 -4.96 -7.38 16.52
C VAL A 30 -4.01 -6.22 16.86
N TRP A 31 -4.56 -5.00 17.03
CA TRP A 31 -3.77 -3.85 17.49
C TRP A 31 -3.15 -4.11 18.86
N LEU A 32 -3.93 -4.64 19.81
CA LEU A 32 -3.42 -4.98 21.13
C LEU A 32 -2.29 -6.03 21.06
N ALA A 33 -2.49 -7.08 20.25
CA ALA A 33 -1.46 -8.10 20.03
C ALA A 33 -0.20 -7.50 19.37
N ALA A 34 -0.35 -6.59 18.41
CA ALA A 34 0.76 -5.90 17.76
C ALA A 34 1.56 -5.07 18.75
N VAL A 35 0.89 -4.29 19.62
CA VAL A 35 1.54 -3.47 20.66
C VAL A 35 2.33 -4.34 21.63
N ILE A 36 1.71 -5.39 22.18
CA ILE A 36 2.35 -6.31 23.12
C ILE A 36 3.56 -6.99 22.44
N GLY A 37 3.39 -7.47 21.23
CA GLY A 37 4.46 -8.15 20.51
C GLY A 37 5.65 -7.23 20.17
N ILE A 38 5.40 -5.95 19.86
CA ILE A 38 6.47 -4.94 19.68
C ILE A 38 7.24 -4.76 20.99
N GLU A 39 6.54 -4.49 22.10
CA GLU A 39 7.18 -4.26 23.39
C GLU A 39 7.99 -5.46 23.88
N LEU A 40 7.53 -6.68 23.60
CA LEU A 40 8.26 -7.90 23.98
C LEU A 40 9.44 -8.23 23.06
N SER A 41 9.37 -7.83 21.78
CA SER A 41 10.39 -8.20 20.78
C SER A 41 11.48 -7.14 20.62
N ASP A 42 11.10 -5.86 20.69
CA ASP A 42 11.99 -4.72 20.52
C ASP A 42 11.37 -3.49 21.23
N PRO A 43 11.59 -3.31 22.56
CA PRO A 43 10.98 -2.24 23.34
C PRO A 43 11.22 -0.85 22.75
N GLY A 44 10.19 0.02 22.75
CA GLY A 44 10.31 1.39 22.25
C GLY A 44 9.04 1.90 21.55
N PRO A 45 9.14 2.88 20.63
CA PRO A 45 7.98 3.46 19.97
C PRO A 45 7.13 2.40 19.25
N VAL A 46 5.84 2.34 19.56
CA VAL A 46 4.90 1.40 18.93
C VAL A 46 4.61 1.78 17.48
N PHE A 47 4.49 3.09 17.21
CA PHE A 47 4.16 3.60 15.90
C PHE A 47 5.37 4.18 15.18
N TYR A 48 5.36 4.01 13.87
CA TYR A 48 6.22 4.68 12.91
C TYR A 48 5.37 5.52 11.97
N MET A 49 5.79 6.76 11.75
CA MET A 49 5.12 7.69 10.84
C MET A 49 6.03 8.00 9.67
N ALA A 50 5.68 7.48 8.49
CA ALA A 50 6.41 7.75 7.25
C ALA A 50 5.88 9.02 6.59
N ASN A 51 6.77 9.95 6.22
CA ASN A 51 6.41 11.07 5.37
C ASN A 51 6.16 10.58 3.96
N ARG A 52 4.96 10.80 3.45
CA ARG A 52 4.53 10.38 2.11
C ARG A 52 3.83 11.52 1.38
N VAL A 53 3.75 11.38 0.07
CA VAL A 53 3.06 12.33 -0.81
C VAL A 53 1.77 11.69 -1.32
N GLY A 54 0.66 12.39 -1.12
CA GLY A 54 -0.68 11.92 -1.36
C GLY A 54 -1.40 12.65 -2.50
N PHE A 55 -2.66 12.97 -2.26
CA PHE A 55 -3.55 13.67 -3.17
C PHE A 55 -3.02 15.08 -3.48
N HIS A 56 -3.10 15.50 -4.74
CA HIS A 56 -2.52 16.76 -5.24
C HIS A 56 -1.04 16.98 -4.93
N ASN A 57 -0.30 15.87 -4.71
CA ASN A 57 1.09 15.90 -4.30
C ASN A 57 1.34 16.56 -2.94
N GLU A 58 0.31 16.66 -2.10
CA GLU A 58 0.43 17.19 -0.75
C GLU A 58 1.09 16.15 0.18
N PRO A 59 2.01 16.58 1.07
CA PRO A 59 2.63 15.70 2.02
C PRO A 59 1.63 15.27 3.10
N PHE A 60 1.73 14.01 3.55
CA PHE A 60 0.98 13.50 4.69
C PHE A 60 1.81 12.51 5.50
N ARG A 61 1.41 12.27 6.75
CA ARG A 61 2.01 11.26 7.63
C ARG A 61 1.26 9.95 7.53
N MET A 62 1.91 8.94 6.96
CA MET A 62 1.37 7.60 6.85
C MET A 62 1.67 6.81 8.12
N PHE A 63 0.64 6.36 8.81
CA PHE A 63 0.76 5.60 10.07
C PHE A 63 1.08 4.14 9.81
N LYS A 64 2.03 3.59 10.59
CA LYS A 64 2.35 2.16 10.61
C LYS A 64 2.67 1.71 12.03
N PHE A 65 2.52 0.44 12.32
CA PHE A 65 3.23 -0.14 13.45
C PHE A 65 4.71 -0.25 13.13
N ARG A 66 5.55 -0.02 14.13
CA ARG A 66 6.98 -0.18 13.98
C ARG A 66 7.32 -1.67 13.83
N SER A 67 7.93 -2.02 12.72
CA SER A 67 8.37 -3.39 12.38
C SER A 67 9.88 -3.51 12.22
N MET A 68 10.61 -2.40 12.41
CA MET A 68 12.06 -2.32 12.27
C MET A 68 12.66 -1.56 13.45
N ARG A 69 13.89 -1.92 13.82
CA ARG A 69 14.66 -1.19 14.84
C ARG A 69 14.84 0.26 14.42
N VAL A 70 14.76 1.15 15.41
CA VAL A 70 15.00 2.59 15.19
C VAL A 70 16.47 2.78 14.85
N ASP A 71 16.73 3.46 13.74
CA ASP A 71 18.06 3.88 13.32
C ASP A 71 17.96 5.29 12.75
N ASN A 72 18.59 6.25 13.41
CA ASN A 72 18.57 7.65 13.05
C ASN A 72 19.42 7.96 11.79
N GLN A 73 20.24 7.00 11.35
CA GLN A 73 21.07 7.12 10.14
C GLN A 73 20.48 6.37 8.94
N ALA A 74 19.31 5.75 9.10
CA ALA A 74 18.69 4.98 8.05
C ALA A 74 18.36 5.85 6.83
N ASN A 75 18.73 5.35 5.65
CA ASN A 75 18.39 5.98 4.39
C ASN A 75 16.89 5.78 4.08
N GLU A 76 16.09 6.84 4.27
CA GLU A 76 14.65 6.83 3.93
C GLU A 76 14.38 6.88 2.40
N LYS A 77 15.43 7.10 1.59
CA LYS A 77 15.32 7.26 0.15
C LYS A 77 15.21 5.94 -0.62
N SER A 78 15.55 4.82 0.02
CA SER A 78 15.48 3.51 -0.61
C SER A 78 14.04 3.05 -0.87
N PHE A 79 13.80 2.41 -2.03
CA PHE A 79 12.56 1.70 -2.33
C PHE A 79 12.43 0.42 -1.49
N LYS A 80 13.54 -0.12 -1.02
CA LYS A 80 13.60 -1.36 -0.23
C LYS A 80 13.90 -1.07 1.23
N ALA A 81 13.32 -1.88 2.09
CA ALA A 81 13.60 -1.83 3.51
C ALA A 81 14.90 -2.56 3.84
N ASP A 82 15.73 -2.00 4.73
CA ASP A 82 16.89 -2.73 5.25
C ASP A 82 16.44 -3.91 6.09
N VAL A 83 16.60 -5.11 5.55
CA VAL A 83 16.15 -6.37 6.17
C VAL A 83 16.83 -6.65 7.51
N ASN A 84 18.07 -6.17 7.72
CA ASN A 84 18.82 -6.39 8.95
C ASN A 84 18.21 -5.66 10.17
N ARG A 85 17.39 -4.67 9.91
CA ARG A 85 16.70 -3.90 10.97
C ARG A 85 15.38 -4.51 11.39
N ILE A 86 14.85 -5.47 10.62
CA ILE A 86 13.56 -6.09 10.90
C ILE A 86 13.71 -7.02 12.11
N PHE A 87 12.98 -6.75 13.20
CA PHE A 87 12.96 -7.64 14.36
C PHE A 87 11.98 -8.82 14.14
N PRO A 88 12.10 -9.96 14.88
CA PRO A 88 11.32 -11.17 14.58
C PRO A 88 9.80 -10.97 14.53
N TRP A 89 9.21 -10.27 15.52
CA TRP A 89 7.79 -9.93 15.48
C TRP A 89 7.44 -8.97 14.33
N GLY A 90 8.35 -8.06 14.01
CA GLY A 90 8.24 -7.16 12.85
C GLY A 90 8.17 -7.91 11.54
N ALA A 91 8.95 -8.98 11.38
CA ALA A 91 8.91 -9.84 10.18
C ALA A 91 7.51 -10.49 10.01
N PHE A 92 6.93 -11.02 11.09
CA PHE A 92 5.57 -11.56 11.07
C PHE A 92 4.54 -10.47 10.73
N MET A 93 4.62 -9.30 11.36
CA MET A 93 3.71 -8.20 11.07
C MET A 93 3.77 -7.75 9.60
N ARG A 94 4.96 -7.69 9.00
CA ARG A 94 5.15 -7.33 7.59
C ARG A 94 4.55 -8.39 6.64
N SER A 95 4.83 -9.67 6.89
CA SER A 95 4.29 -10.76 6.05
C SER A 95 2.76 -10.87 6.12
N SER A 96 2.16 -10.55 7.27
CA SER A 96 0.71 -10.53 7.48
C SER A 96 0.06 -9.15 7.21
N LYS A 97 0.85 -8.13 6.84
CA LYS A 97 0.41 -6.74 6.67
C LYS A 97 -0.24 -6.10 7.90
N ILE A 98 -0.03 -6.69 9.09
CA ILE A 98 -0.49 -6.11 10.37
C ILE A 98 0.16 -4.75 10.61
N ASP A 99 1.41 -4.57 10.20
CA ASP A 99 2.14 -3.30 10.34
C ASP A 99 1.46 -2.13 9.57
N GLU A 100 0.61 -2.43 8.60
CA GLU A 100 -0.10 -1.43 7.80
C GLU A 100 -1.51 -1.10 8.32
N LEU A 101 -2.03 -1.83 9.32
CA LEU A 101 -3.35 -1.57 9.90
C LEU A 101 -3.56 -0.13 10.37
N PRO A 102 -2.55 0.58 10.95
CA PRO A 102 -2.73 1.98 11.32
C PRO A 102 -3.05 2.92 10.17
N GLN A 103 -2.78 2.53 8.91
CA GLN A 103 -3.21 3.31 7.74
C GLN A 103 -4.74 3.40 7.59
N LEU A 104 -5.51 2.53 8.26
CA LEU A 104 -6.96 2.70 8.36
C LEU A 104 -7.34 4.05 8.97
N LEU A 105 -6.50 4.62 9.87
CA LEU A 105 -6.67 5.99 10.36
C LEU A 105 -6.46 7.02 9.24
N ASN A 106 -5.46 6.84 8.38
CA ASN A 106 -5.26 7.73 7.24
C ASN A 106 -6.45 7.67 6.25
N VAL A 107 -7.03 6.47 6.04
CA VAL A 107 -8.24 6.33 5.23
C VAL A 107 -9.42 7.05 5.88
N PHE A 108 -9.63 6.85 7.19
CA PHE A 108 -10.71 7.47 7.94
C PHE A 108 -10.60 9.01 7.95
N LEU A 109 -9.40 9.55 8.20
CA LEU A 109 -9.11 10.99 8.21
C LEU A 109 -9.19 11.60 6.79
N GLY A 110 -8.92 10.81 5.75
CA GLY A 110 -9.07 11.24 4.36
C GLY A 110 -7.78 11.52 3.62
N ASP A 111 -6.63 11.20 4.19
CA ASP A 111 -5.34 11.26 3.51
C ASP A 111 -5.23 10.15 2.45
N MET A 112 -5.87 9.00 2.72
CA MET A 112 -5.85 7.80 1.89
C MET A 112 -7.26 7.31 1.54
N SER A 113 -7.32 6.35 0.66
CA SER A 113 -8.49 5.55 0.28
C SER A 113 -8.20 4.06 0.55
N VAL A 114 -9.23 3.21 0.64
CA VAL A 114 -9.04 1.76 0.73
C VAL A 114 -8.31 1.24 -0.51
N ILE A 115 -8.73 1.66 -1.70
CA ILE A 115 -8.09 1.29 -2.97
C ILE A 115 -7.62 2.55 -3.71
N GLY A 116 -6.37 2.53 -4.16
CA GLY A 116 -5.75 3.62 -4.91
C GLY A 116 -4.31 3.32 -5.29
N PRO A 117 -3.64 4.26 -5.95
CA PRO A 117 -2.20 4.18 -6.23
C PRO A 117 -1.38 4.13 -4.95
N ARG A 118 -0.18 3.56 -5.04
CA ARG A 118 0.72 3.51 -3.89
C ARG A 118 1.21 4.91 -3.50
N PRO A 119 1.21 5.29 -2.19
CA PRO A 119 1.79 6.56 -1.76
C PRO A 119 3.29 6.60 -2.02
N ALA A 120 3.80 7.71 -2.56
CA ALA A 120 5.21 7.92 -2.85
C ALA A 120 5.94 8.58 -1.68
N SER A 121 7.24 8.34 -1.53
CA SER A 121 8.09 9.18 -0.70
C SER A 121 8.43 10.49 -1.42
N ALA A 122 8.71 11.56 -0.69
CA ALA A 122 8.91 12.89 -1.27
C ALA A 122 10.03 12.94 -2.32
N ASP A 123 11.12 12.23 -2.08
CA ASP A 123 12.28 12.11 -2.95
C ASP A 123 12.04 11.23 -4.19
N GLN A 124 11.02 10.37 -4.17
CA GLN A 124 10.63 9.51 -5.29
C GLN A 124 9.53 10.10 -6.18
N VAL A 125 8.95 11.24 -5.82
CA VAL A 125 7.84 11.87 -6.56
C VAL A 125 8.23 12.20 -7.99
N SER A 126 9.43 12.73 -8.22
CA SER A 126 9.91 13.07 -9.56
C SER A 126 9.95 11.84 -10.48
N ILE A 127 10.27 10.67 -9.95
CA ILE A 127 10.31 9.41 -10.68
C ILE A 127 8.91 8.84 -10.84
N THR A 128 8.18 8.68 -9.72
CA THR A 128 6.90 7.93 -9.69
C THR A 128 5.70 8.73 -10.16
N ARG A 129 5.80 10.06 -10.22
CA ARG A 129 4.72 10.97 -10.63
C ARG A 129 5.14 11.98 -11.70
N GLY A 130 6.31 11.79 -12.31
CA GLY A 130 6.82 12.64 -13.40
C GLY A 130 6.21 12.27 -14.76
N GLY A 131 6.19 13.22 -15.70
CA GLY A 131 5.81 12.98 -17.09
C GLY A 131 4.42 12.34 -17.23
N ARG A 132 4.33 11.19 -17.90
CA ARG A 132 3.07 10.47 -18.16
C ARG A 132 2.38 9.92 -16.90
N PHE A 133 3.06 9.89 -15.76
CA PHE A 133 2.53 9.44 -14.46
C PHE A 133 2.00 10.58 -13.58
N SER A 134 2.02 11.82 -14.06
CA SER A 134 1.59 13.00 -13.28
C SER A 134 0.14 12.89 -12.77
N GLN A 135 -0.72 12.16 -13.48
CA GLN A 135 -2.11 11.92 -13.09
C GLN A 135 -2.24 11.10 -11.79
N VAL A 136 -1.19 10.40 -11.35
CA VAL A 136 -1.22 9.59 -10.11
C VAL A 136 -1.51 10.49 -8.89
N GLY A 137 -1.04 11.74 -8.90
CA GLY A 137 -1.37 12.71 -7.86
C GLY A 137 -2.82 13.22 -7.85
N SER A 138 -3.63 12.94 -8.88
CA SER A 138 -5.01 13.43 -8.98
C SER A 138 -6.04 12.63 -8.18
N VAL A 139 -5.63 11.54 -7.54
CA VAL A 139 -6.46 10.69 -6.68
C VAL A 139 -5.76 10.42 -5.35
N LYS A 140 -6.54 10.05 -4.33
CA LYS A 140 -5.97 9.67 -3.03
C LYS A 140 -5.17 8.38 -3.16
N PRO A 141 -4.01 8.26 -2.49
CA PRO A 141 -3.27 7.01 -2.44
C PRO A 141 -4.09 5.94 -1.72
N GLY A 142 -3.88 4.68 -2.09
CA GLY A 142 -4.58 3.54 -1.52
C GLY A 142 -3.84 2.86 -0.39
N LEU A 143 -4.60 2.27 0.55
CA LEU A 143 -4.10 1.25 1.46
C LEU A 143 -3.70 0.00 0.67
N SER A 144 -4.47 -0.33 -0.37
CA SER A 144 -4.15 -1.35 -1.37
C SER A 144 -4.50 -0.85 -2.77
N GLY A 145 -4.13 -1.63 -3.78
CA GLY A 145 -4.38 -1.34 -5.19
C GLY A 145 -3.56 -2.24 -6.10
N PRO A 146 -3.68 -2.10 -7.43
CA PRO A 146 -2.95 -2.97 -8.35
C PRO A 146 -1.44 -2.94 -8.15
N SER A 147 -0.85 -1.77 -7.99
CA SER A 147 0.58 -1.60 -7.75
C SER A 147 1.03 -2.16 -6.39
N ALA A 148 0.21 -1.99 -5.35
CA ALA A 148 0.48 -2.54 -4.03
C ALA A 148 0.42 -4.08 -4.03
N LEU A 149 -0.55 -4.67 -4.74
CA LEU A 149 -0.64 -6.12 -4.90
C LEU A 149 0.55 -6.68 -5.69
N TYR A 150 0.94 -6.02 -6.77
CA TYR A 150 2.10 -6.41 -7.57
C TYR A 150 3.38 -6.41 -6.73
N ASP A 151 3.57 -5.33 -5.97
CA ASP A 151 4.71 -5.15 -5.07
C ASP A 151 4.73 -6.25 -3.99
N TYR A 152 3.59 -6.56 -3.39
CA TYR A 152 3.46 -7.58 -2.35
C TYR A 152 3.69 -9.01 -2.87
N ILE A 153 3.25 -9.32 -4.09
CA ILE A 153 3.39 -10.68 -4.64
C ILE A 153 4.77 -10.88 -5.28
N TYR A 154 5.30 -9.87 -5.97
CA TYR A 154 6.54 -9.98 -6.74
C TYR A 154 7.63 -9.01 -6.25
N GLY A 155 7.31 -7.74 -6.04
CA GLY A 155 8.29 -6.74 -5.64
C GLY A 155 9.02 -7.09 -4.35
N ASP A 156 8.29 -7.66 -3.36
CA ASP A 156 8.89 -8.07 -2.08
C ASP A 156 9.88 -9.25 -2.24
N THR A 157 9.84 -10.00 -3.34
CA THR A 157 10.79 -11.09 -3.62
C THR A 157 12.13 -10.59 -4.18
N VAL A 158 12.16 -9.40 -4.78
CA VAL A 158 13.38 -8.76 -5.30
C VAL A 158 14.05 -8.02 -4.16
N THR A 159 15.24 -8.43 -3.75
CA THR A 159 15.94 -7.87 -2.58
C THR A 159 16.91 -6.74 -2.94
N ASP A 160 17.51 -6.79 -4.13
CA ASP A 160 18.42 -5.75 -4.62
C ASP A 160 17.65 -4.53 -5.10
N GLU A 161 18.11 -3.33 -4.72
CA GLU A 161 17.43 -2.08 -5.05
C GLU A 161 17.53 -1.71 -6.53
N ALA A 162 18.68 -1.89 -7.13
CA ALA A 162 18.87 -1.58 -8.55
C ALA A 162 18.06 -2.55 -9.44
N GLU A 163 17.98 -3.81 -9.04
CA GLU A 163 17.13 -4.79 -9.69
C GLU A 163 15.65 -4.44 -9.54
N TYR A 164 15.23 -4.02 -8.35
CA TYR A 164 13.86 -3.56 -8.10
C TYR A 164 13.49 -2.35 -8.97
N GLU A 165 14.36 -1.35 -9.07
CA GLU A 165 14.14 -0.17 -9.91
C GLU A 165 14.02 -0.53 -11.39
N LYS A 166 14.79 -1.52 -11.84
CA LYS A 166 14.80 -1.95 -13.24
C LYS A 166 13.62 -2.84 -13.62
N LEU A 167 13.26 -3.80 -12.77
CA LEU A 167 12.28 -4.85 -13.10
C LEU A 167 10.90 -4.61 -12.52
N VAL A 168 10.79 -4.02 -11.33
CA VAL A 168 9.53 -3.91 -10.59
C VAL A 168 8.91 -2.53 -10.75
N LEU A 169 9.70 -1.48 -10.56
CA LEU A 169 9.21 -0.11 -10.51
C LEU A 169 8.47 0.32 -11.79
N PRO A 170 8.93 0.01 -13.02
CA PRO A 170 8.21 0.41 -14.24
C PRO A 170 6.80 -0.18 -14.32
N THR A 171 6.66 -1.49 -14.07
CA THR A 171 5.35 -2.16 -14.07
C THR A 171 4.44 -1.61 -12.96
N ARG A 172 4.98 -1.36 -11.77
CA ARG A 172 4.25 -0.77 -10.66
C ARG A 172 3.67 0.60 -11.01
N MET A 173 4.45 1.45 -11.67
CA MET A 173 4.02 2.79 -12.11
C MET A 173 2.94 2.72 -13.18
N GLU A 174 3.05 1.79 -14.13
CA GLU A 174 2.00 1.57 -15.14
C GLU A 174 0.70 1.08 -14.51
N LEU A 175 0.78 0.17 -13.54
CA LEU A 175 -0.41 -0.31 -12.81
C LEU A 175 -1.15 0.83 -12.09
N ASP A 176 -0.43 1.78 -11.50
CA ASP A 176 -1.04 2.97 -10.90
C ASP A 176 -1.71 3.85 -11.97
N ARG A 177 -1.08 4.04 -13.12
CA ARG A 177 -1.64 4.81 -14.24
C ARG A 177 -2.91 4.14 -14.80
N TYR A 178 -2.88 2.83 -14.99
CA TYR A 178 -4.03 2.07 -15.49
C TYR A 178 -5.19 2.09 -14.49
N TYR A 179 -4.89 1.98 -13.19
CA TYR A 179 -5.93 2.09 -12.18
C TYR A 179 -6.71 3.41 -12.28
N ILE A 180 -6.03 4.54 -12.44
CA ILE A 180 -6.69 5.85 -12.53
C ILE A 180 -7.62 5.93 -13.74
N ARG A 181 -7.22 5.34 -14.87
CA ARG A 181 -8.04 5.30 -16.11
C ARG A 181 -9.26 4.41 -15.94
N ALA A 182 -9.10 3.24 -15.30
CA ALA A 182 -10.10 2.20 -15.15
C ALA A 182 -10.88 2.24 -13.84
N ALA A 183 -10.60 3.22 -12.94
CA ALA A 183 -11.17 3.30 -11.62
C ALA A 183 -12.70 3.19 -11.64
N SER A 184 -13.21 2.19 -10.95
CA SER A 184 -14.64 1.84 -10.88
C SER A 184 -14.90 0.97 -9.66
N TRP A 185 -16.16 0.92 -9.21
CA TRP A 185 -16.57 0.02 -8.14
C TRP A 185 -16.23 -1.45 -8.40
N LYS A 186 -16.42 -1.91 -9.64
CA LYS A 186 -16.06 -3.28 -10.02
C LYS A 186 -14.57 -3.57 -9.81
N LEU A 187 -13.70 -2.63 -10.20
CA LEU A 187 -12.26 -2.77 -10.03
C LEU A 187 -11.89 -2.69 -8.55
N ASP A 188 -12.44 -1.73 -7.79
CA ASP A 188 -12.14 -1.60 -6.37
C ASP A 188 -12.53 -2.85 -5.58
N MET A 189 -13.73 -3.41 -5.81
CA MET A 189 -14.14 -4.65 -5.15
C MET A 189 -13.24 -5.84 -5.53
N LYS A 190 -12.82 -5.92 -6.80
CA LYS A 190 -11.86 -6.93 -7.24
C LYS A 190 -10.52 -6.78 -6.51
N MET A 191 -10.02 -5.56 -6.36
CA MET A 191 -8.75 -5.30 -5.64
C MET A 191 -8.87 -5.63 -4.16
N ILE A 192 -9.98 -5.28 -3.49
CA ILE A 192 -10.24 -5.64 -2.10
C ILE A 192 -10.22 -7.17 -1.93
N PHE A 193 -10.98 -7.88 -2.75
CA PHE A 193 -11.02 -9.35 -2.71
C PHE A 193 -9.64 -9.96 -2.92
N TRP A 194 -8.87 -9.45 -3.89
CA TRP A 194 -7.52 -9.94 -4.15
C TRP A 194 -6.55 -9.62 -3.02
N THR A 195 -6.67 -8.45 -2.40
CA THR A 195 -5.85 -8.09 -1.23
C THR A 195 -6.08 -9.06 -0.07
N VAL A 196 -7.34 -9.29 0.29
CA VAL A 196 -7.68 -10.24 1.35
C VAL A 196 -7.15 -11.64 1.03
N ARG A 197 -7.38 -12.12 -0.21
CA ARG A 197 -6.89 -13.42 -0.65
C ARG A 197 -5.37 -13.51 -0.62
N CYS A 198 -4.68 -12.44 -1.02
CA CYS A 198 -3.22 -12.40 -1.01
C CYS A 198 -2.66 -12.47 0.42
N ILE A 199 -3.26 -11.73 1.36
CA ILE A 199 -2.88 -11.78 2.78
C ILE A 199 -3.12 -13.18 3.35
N VAL A 200 -4.28 -13.77 3.08
CA VAL A 200 -4.58 -15.16 3.51
C VAL A 200 -3.58 -16.14 2.93
N ASN A 201 -3.27 -16.03 1.63
CA ASN A 201 -2.27 -16.89 1.01
C ASN A 201 -0.89 -16.74 1.67
N SER A 202 -0.47 -15.52 1.98
CA SER A 202 0.81 -15.25 2.65
C SER A 202 0.86 -15.88 4.05
N VAL A 203 -0.18 -15.68 4.86
CA VAL A 203 -0.26 -16.25 6.22
C VAL A 203 -0.21 -17.79 6.19
N PHE A 204 -0.82 -18.43 5.19
CA PHE A 204 -0.83 -19.88 5.04
C PHE A 204 0.26 -20.41 4.08
N HIS A 205 1.27 -19.60 3.74
CA HIS A 205 2.37 -19.97 2.84
C HIS A 205 1.92 -20.53 1.49
N ARG A 206 0.81 -19.99 0.92
CA ARG A 206 0.28 -20.40 -0.38
C ARG A 206 0.75 -19.44 -1.47
N SER A 207 0.97 -19.98 -2.68
CA SER A 207 1.36 -19.16 -3.85
C SER A 207 0.23 -18.24 -4.30
N SER A 208 0.62 -17.01 -4.68
CA SER A 208 -0.25 -16.01 -5.32
C SER A 208 0.08 -15.76 -6.80
N GLU A 209 0.89 -16.63 -7.42
CA GLU A 209 1.33 -16.49 -8.84
C GLU A 209 0.19 -16.37 -9.84
N LYS A 210 -0.91 -17.14 -9.64
CA LYS A 210 -2.09 -17.01 -10.50
C LYS A 210 -2.73 -15.63 -10.45
N MET A 211 -2.70 -14.99 -9.27
CA MET A 211 -3.21 -13.62 -9.12
C MET A 211 -2.27 -12.62 -9.79
N LEU A 212 -0.95 -12.83 -9.68
CA LEU A 212 0.06 -12.04 -10.36
C LEU A 212 -0.13 -12.08 -11.87
N ALA A 213 -0.29 -13.28 -12.46
CA ALA A 213 -0.56 -13.46 -13.87
C ALA A 213 -1.82 -12.70 -14.32
N GLN A 214 -2.93 -12.84 -13.58
CA GLN A 214 -4.18 -12.12 -13.87
C GLN A 214 -4.04 -10.60 -13.76
N LEU A 215 -3.20 -10.09 -12.85
CA LEU A 215 -2.92 -8.67 -12.70
C LEU A 215 -2.12 -8.13 -13.88
N ILE A 216 -1.12 -8.89 -14.33
CA ILE A 216 -0.30 -8.55 -15.50
C ILE A 216 -1.14 -8.61 -16.79
N ASP A 217 -2.00 -9.63 -16.97
CA ASP A 217 -2.88 -9.73 -18.12
C ASP A 217 -3.89 -8.57 -18.17
N TRP A 218 -4.41 -8.18 -17.01
CA TRP A 218 -5.25 -6.98 -16.93
C TRP A 218 -4.46 -5.72 -17.33
N ALA A 219 -3.21 -5.57 -16.87
CA ALA A 219 -2.38 -4.44 -17.24
C ALA A 219 -2.14 -4.36 -18.74
N LYS A 220 -1.81 -5.50 -19.39
CA LYS A 220 -1.63 -5.59 -20.85
C LYS A 220 -2.87 -5.19 -21.60
N SER A 221 -4.07 -5.58 -21.14
CA SER A 221 -5.35 -5.18 -21.76
C SER A 221 -5.64 -3.67 -21.67
N MET A 222 -4.84 -2.90 -20.95
CA MET A 222 -4.97 -1.44 -20.80
C MET A 222 -3.93 -0.68 -21.64
N GLU A 223 -3.01 -1.38 -22.32
CA GLU A 223 -2.00 -0.76 -23.19
C GLU A 223 -2.57 -0.36 -24.55
N ASP A 224 -3.63 -1.04 -25.01
CA ASP A 224 -4.39 -0.73 -26.22
C ASP A 224 -5.43 0.39 -25.98
#